data_92aa877b6a3d066ab8edc09e467daab3
#
_entry.id   92aa877b6a3d066ab8edc09e467daab3
#
_cell.length_a   1.000
_cell.length_b   1.000
_cell.length_c   1.000
_cell.angle_alpha   90.00
_cell.angle_beta   90.00
_cell.angle_gamma   90.00
#
_symmetry.space_group_name_H-M   'P 1'
#
loop_
_entity.id
_entity.type
_entity.pdbx_description
1 polymer ?
#
loop_
_entity_poly.entity_id
_entity_poly.type
_entity_poly.pdbx_seq_one_letter_code
_entity_poly.pdbx_strand_id
1 'polypeptide(L)'
;MKTILFLCIENSCRSQIAEAFAKAYSCSANKIISAGSNPSGEVNPTAIKLMGKMGHNISDHSSKSVNEIKEEIDILISMGCGDSCPQLSAKKRLEWDIPDPKKMKEDEFVEVIKLIDKKVKKFIENLPES
;
A
#
# COMPACT_ATOMS: atom_id res chain seq x y z
N MET A 1 11.68 -0.70 -15.76
CA MET A 1 11.21 -1.21 -14.45
C MET A 1 11.15 -0.07 -13.46
N LYS A 2 10.06 0.01 -12.72
CA LYS A 2 9.92 1.02 -11.68
C LYS A 2 9.74 0.34 -10.31
N THR A 3 10.30 0.95 -9.28
CA THR A 3 10.10 0.53 -7.90
C THR A 3 9.08 1.47 -7.27
N ILE A 4 7.95 0.92 -6.84
CA ILE A 4 6.82 1.67 -6.29
C ILE A 4 6.66 1.28 -4.83
N LEU A 5 6.71 2.27 -3.94
CA LEU A 5 6.54 2.05 -2.50
C LEU A 5 5.23 2.66 -2.02
N PHE A 6 4.39 1.84 -1.42
CA PHE A 6 3.20 2.31 -0.71
C PHE A 6 3.55 2.45 0.76
N LEU A 7 3.32 3.62 1.32
CA LEU A 7 3.72 3.97 2.68
C LEU A 7 2.51 4.38 3.51
N CYS A 8 2.35 3.76 4.67
CA CYS A 8 1.43 4.22 5.69
C CYS A 8 2.13 4.13 7.05
N ILE A 9 1.42 4.40 8.15
CA ILE A 9 2.07 4.43 9.46
C ILE A 9 2.45 3.01 9.91
N GLU A 10 1.49 2.10 9.98
CA GLU A 10 1.70 0.78 10.57
C GLU A 10 2.07 -0.32 9.57
N ASN A 11 1.91 -0.07 8.27
CA ASN A 11 2.06 -1.10 7.22
C ASN A 11 1.22 -2.34 7.56
N SER A 12 0.00 -2.11 7.98
CA SER A 12 -0.90 -3.14 8.48
C SER A 12 -2.17 -3.26 7.64
N CYS A 13 -2.72 -2.15 7.18
CA CYS A 13 -3.96 -2.12 6.39
C CYS A 13 -3.76 -1.47 5.03
N ARG A 14 -3.74 -0.12 5.02
CA ARG A 14 -3.81 0.66 3.77
C ARG A 14 -2.72 0.32 2.76
N SER A 15 -1.47 0.35 3.16
CA SER A 15 -0.36 0.08 2.24
C SER A 15 -0.30 -1.39 1.83
N GLN A 16 -0.72 -2.31 2.70
CA GLN A 16 -0.77 -3.74 2.36
C GLN A 16 -1.84 -4.02 1.30
N ILE A 17 -3.00 -3.38 1.44
CA ILE A 17 -4.09 -3.49 0.47
C ILE A 17 -3.64 -2.94 -0.88
N ALA A 18 -3.01 -1.76 -0.86
CA ALA A 18 -2.51 -1.13 -2.08
C ALA A 18 -1.45 -1.99 -2.77
N GLU A 19 -0.54 -2.58 -2.01
CA GLU A 19 0.48 -3.48 -2.56
C GLU A 19 -0.17 -4.66 -3.28
N ALA A 20 -1.20 -5.27 -2.69
CA ALA A 20 -1.88 -6.42 -3.26
C ALA A 20 -2.54 -6.06 -4.60
N PHE A 21 -3.28 -4.95 -4.64
CA PHE A 21 -3.92 -4.52 -5.87
C PHE A 21 -2.90 -4.12 -6.94
N ALA A 22 -1.85 -3.41 -6.54
CA ALA A 22 -0.81 -3.00 -7.49
C ALA A 22 -0.12 -4.20 -8.12
N LYS A 23 0.15 -5.24 -7.34
CA LYS A 23 0.73 -6.48 -7.87
C LYS A 23 -0.20 -7.17 -8.83
N ALA A 24 -1.52 -7.10 -8.59
CA ALA A 24 -2.52 -7.70 -9.46
C ALA A 24 -2.66 -6.95 -10.78
N TYR A 25 -2.53 -5.63 -10.76
CA TYR A 25 -2.74 -4.79 -11.95
C TYR A 25 -1.47 -4.46 -12.70
N SER A 26 -0.33 -4.49 -12.05
CA SER A 26 0.95 -4.11 -12.66
C SER A 26 1.56 -5.25 -13.45
N CYS A 27 2.39 -4.90 -14.43
CA CYS A 27 3.19 -5.91 -15.12
C CYS A 27 4.34 -6.38 -14.21
N SER A 28 4.88 -7.57 -14.47
CA SER A 28 5.94 -8.17 -13.67
C SER A 28 7.26 -7.39 -13.68
N ALA A 29 7.40 -6.43 -14.60
CA ALA A 29 8.60 -5.61 -14.69
C ALA A 29 8.71 -4.59 -13.55
N ASN A 30 7.59 -4.22 -12.90
CA ASN A 30 7.60 -3.27 -11.79
C ASN A 30 7.75 -3.99 -10.46
N LYS A 31 8.54 -3.38 -9.57
CA LYS A 31 8.68 -3.88 -8.19
C LYS A 31 7.73 -3.11 -7.29
N ILE A 32 6.83 -3.82 -6.64
CA ILE A 32 5.83 -3.24 -5.74
C ILE A 32 6.18 -3.63 -4.31
N ILE A 33 6.36 -2.64 -3.45
CA ILE A 33 6.68 -2.86 -2.04
C ILE A 33 5.80 -1.96 -1.17
N SER A 34 5.71 -2.31 0.10
CA SER A 34 5.03 -1.47 1.09
C SER A 34 5.82 -1.44 2.37
N ALA A 35 5.65 -0.38 3.15
CA ALA A 35 6.34 -0.22 4.42
C ALA A 35 5.59 0.76 5.30
N GLY A 36 5.99 0.86 6.56
CA GLY A 36 5.42 1.79 7.51
C GLY A 36 6.48 2.58 8.26
N SER A 37 6.12 3.80 8.68
CA SER A 37 7.00 4.62 9.51
C SER A 37 7.08 4.07 10.94
N ASN A 38 6.03 3.37 11.37
CA ASN A 38 5.96 2.75 12.69
C ASN A 38 5.19 1.42 12.56
N PRO A 39 5.83 0.38 12.00
CA PRO A 39 5.12 -0.88 11.70
C PRO A 39 4.60 -1.57 12.95
N SER A 40 3.39 -2.13 12.84
CA SER A 40 2.77 -2.86 13.96
C SER A 40 3.38 -4.25 14.15
N GLY A 41 4.06 -4.76 13.15
CA GLY A 41 4.66 -6.09 13.16
C GLY A 41 3.77 -7.17 12.56
N GLU A 42 2.52 -6.87 12.26
CA GLU A 42 1.60 -7.83 11.63
C GLU A 42 0.60 -7.15 10.73
N VAL A 43 0.14 -7.88 9.73
CA VAL A 43 -0.92 -7.41 8.84
C VAL A 43 -2.26 -7.55 9.57
N ASN A 44 -3.13 -6.55 9.40
CA ASN A 44 -4.42 -6.51 10.07
C ASN A 44 -5.28 -7.73 9.71
N PRO A 45 -5.79 -8.50 10.69
CA PRO A 45 -6.59 -9.70 10.40
C PRO A 45 -7.86 -9.42 9.59
N THR A 46 -8.52 -8.29 9.80
CA THR A 46 -9.70 -7.91 9.02
C THR A 46 -9.33 -7.65 7.57
N ALA A 47 -8.18 -7.02 7.32
CA ALA A 47 -7.69 -6.81 5.97
C ALA A 47 -7.43 -8.16 5.28
N ILE A 48 -6.79 -9.10 5.98
CA ILE A 48 -6.52 -10.44 5.44
C ILE A 48 -7.83 -11.12 5.07
N LYS A 49 -8.80 -11.10 5.97
CA LYS A 49 -10.11 -11.73 5.77
C LYS A 49 -10.86 -11.14 4.57
N LEU A 50 -10.97 -9.82 4.53
CA LEU A 50 -11.76 -9.16 3.49
C LEU A 50 -11.08 -9.22 2.13
N MET A 51 -9.75 -9.06 2.08
CA MET A 51 -9.02 -9.22 0.83
C MET A 51 -9.09 -10.64 0.30
N GLY A 52 -9.07 -11.63 1.20
CA GLY A 52 -9.26 -13.03 0.83
C GLY A 52 -10.61 -13.28 0.17
N LYS A 53 -11.67 -12.66 0.70
CA LYS A 53 -13.01 -12.77 0.11
C LYS A 53 -13.08 -12.16 -1.28
N MET A 54 -12.21 -11.20 -1.57
CA MET A 54 -12.16 -10.54 -2.88
C MET A 54 -11.18 -11.23 -3.85
N GLY A 55 -10.60 -12.35 -3.44
CA GLY A 55 -9.69 -13.12 -4.28
C GLY A 55 -8.22 -12.73 -4.14
N HIS A 56 -7.87 -11.94 -3.13
CA HIS A 56 -6.49 -11.50 -2.89
C HIS A 56 -5.98 -12.04 -1.57
N ASN A 57 -5.07 -13.00 -1.62
CA ASN A 57 -4.49 -13.58 -0.41
C ASN A 57 -3.29 -12.75 0.04
N ILE A 58 -3.40 -12.08 1.19
CA ILE A 58 -2.31 -11.30 1.77
C ILE A 58 -1.83 -11.89 3.10
N SER A 59 -2.20 -13.14 3.39
CA SER A 59 -1.84 -13.79 4.66
C SER A 59 -0.33 -14.00 4.83
N ASP A 60 0.41 -14.05 3.73
CA ASP A 60 1.88 -14.19 3.75
C ASP A 60 2.62 -12.85 3.68
N HIS A 61 1.89 -11.73 3.63
CA HIS A 61 2.51 -10.42 3.69
C HIS A 61 3.02 -10.14 5.11
N SER A 62 4.00 -9.25 5.22
CA SER A 62 4.54 -8.85 6.52
C SER A 62 4.54 -7.34 6.68
N SER A 63 4.33 -6.89 7.91
CA SER A 63 4.43 -5.46 8.26
C SER A 63 5.91 -5.10 8.39
N LYS A 64 6.37 -4.13 7.60
CA LYS A 64 7.80 -3.80 7.47
C LYS A 64 8.05 -2.32 7.77
N SER A 65 9.24 -2.05 8.30
CA SER A 65 9.71 -0.69 8.52
C SER A 65 10.29 -0.11 7.25
N VAL A 66 10.12 1.21 7.06
CA VAL A 66 10.79 1.93 5.98
C VAL A 66 12.31 1.80 6.08
N ASN A 67 12.84 1.55 7.28
CA ASN A 67 14.28 1.37 7.48
C ASN A 67 14.81 0.10 6.83
N GLU A 68 13.93 -0.83 6.49
CA GLU A 68 14.30 -2.08 5.81
C GLU A 68 14.38 -1.91 4.30
N ILE A 69 13.91 -0.78 3.77
CA ILE A 69 13.89 -0.53 2.33
C ILE A 69 15.27 -0.04 1.89
N LYS A 70 15.91 -0.77 1.01
CA LYS A 70 17.25 -0.46 0.50
C LYS A 70 17.25 -0.11 -0.98
N GLU A 71 16.12 -0.33 -1.66
CA GLU A 71 16.00 -0.07 -3.09
C GLU A 71 15.82 1.42 -3.35
N GLU A 72 16.22 1.85 -4.54
CA GLU A 72 15.88 3.19 -5.01
C GLU A 72 14.40 3.22 -5.33
N ILE A 73 13.71 4.25 -4.85
CA ILE A 73 12.27 4.39 -5.03
C ILE A 73 12.00 5.33 -6.20
N ASP A 74 11.33 4.84 -7.22
CA ASP A 74 10.91 5.67 -8.34
C ASP A 74 9.67 6.48 -7.97
N ILE A 75 8.67 5.83 -7.39
CA ILE A 75 7.43 6.49 -6.97
C ILE A 75 7.10 6.07 -5.54
N LEU A 76 6.93 7.06 -4.67
CA LEU A 76 6.49 6.83 -3.30
C LEU A 76 5.07 7.38 -3.16
N ILE A 77 4.16 6.52 -2.68
CA ILE A 77 2.78 6.91 -2.45
C ILE A 77 2.49 6.80 -0.95
N SER A 78 2.32 7.94 -0.29
CA SER A 78 1.97 7.94 1.13
C SER A 78 0.46 7.93 1.27
N MET A 79 -0.03 7.22 2.27
CA MET A 79 -1.44 6.93 2.44
C MET A 79 -1.90 7.35 3.84
N GLY A 80 -1.87 8.66 4.09
CA GLY A 80 -2.43 9.22 5.32
C GLY A 80 -1.49 9.23 6.52
N CYS A 81 -0.17 9.21 6.31
CA CYS A 81 0.77 9.32 7.42
C CYS A 81 1.05 10.78 7.82
N GLY A 82 0.67 11.75 6.98
CA GLY A 82 0.85 13.16 7.28
C GLY A 82 2.29 13.51 7.65
N ASP A 83 2.47 14.26 8.75
CA ASP A 83 3.79 14.66 9.22
C ASP A 83 4.63 13.49 9.74
N SER A 84 4.01 12.33 9.96
CA SER A 84 4.72 11.13 10.40
C SER A 84 5.45 10.42 9.27
N CYS A 85 5.27 10.86 8.02
CA CYS A 85 5.95 10.25 6.89
C CYS A 85 7.44 10.54 6.95
N PRO A 86 8.29 9.51 6.82
CA PRO A 86 9.73 9.71 6.84
C PRO A 86 10.22 10.42 5.58
N GLN A 87 11.37 11.04 5.69
CA GLN A 87 12.04 11.71 4.57
C GLN A 87 12.78 10.68 3.73
N LEU A 88 12.03 9.91 2.96
CA LEU A 88 12.62 8.95 2.02
C LEU A 88 12.88 9.61 0.69
N SER A 89 14.02 9.28 0.10
CA SER A 89 14.37 9.76 -1.22
C SER A 89 13.60 8.99 -2.28
N ALA A 90 12.86 9.71 -3.12
CA ALA A 90 12.11 9.11 -4.21
C ALA A 90 12.09 10.09 -5.38
N LYS A 91 12.07 9.58 -6.60
CA LYS A 91 12.04 10.42 -7.79
C LYS A 91 10.72 11.18 -7.90
N LYS A 92 9.63 10.55 -7.47
CA LYS A 92 8.30 11.15 -7.47
C LYS A 92 7.57 10.77 -6.19
N ARG A 93 6.86 11.72 -5.59
CA ARG A 93 6.05 11.48 -4.39
C ARG A 93 4.61 11.82 -4.67
N LEU A 94 3.71 10.94 -4.27
CA LEU A 94 2.27 11.15 -4.32
C LEU A 94 1.71 10.99 -2.92
N GLU A 95 0.63 11.69 -2.64
CA GLU A 95 -0.05 11.60 -1.37
C GLU A 95 -1.52 11.30 -1.61
N TRP A 96 -2.02 10.21 -1.04
CA TRP A 96 -3.42 9.83 -1.14
C TRP A 96 -4.08 9.99 0.22
N ASP A 97 -5.20 10.67 0.23
CA ASP A 97 -6.00 10.85 1.45
C ASP A 97 -6.90 9.62 1.61
N ILE A 98 -6.42 8.61 2.34
CA ILE A 98 -7.15 7.37 2.58
C ILE A 98 -7.45 7.28 4.06
N PRO A 99 -8.72 7.18 4.46
CA PRO A 99 -9.04 7.00 5.88
C PRO A 99 -8.51 5.69 6.41
N ASP A 100 -8.06 5.68 7.67
CA ASP A 100 -7.57 4.47 8.32
C ASP A 100 -8.73 3.58 8.74
N PRO A 101 -8.85 2.38 8.15
CA PRO A 101 -10.00 1.51 8.44
C PRO A 101 -9.85 0.68 9.70
N LYS A 102 -8.74 0.81 10.41
CA LYS A 102 -8.39 -0.07 11.54
C LYS A 102 -9.50 -0.25 12.57
N LYS A 103 -10.24 0.82 12.86
CA LYS A 103 -11.32 0.80 13.87
C LYS A 103 -12.72 0.83 13.27
N MET A 104 -12.82 0.68 11.97
CA MET A 104 -14.10 0.72 11.27
C MET A 104 -14.81 -0.63 11.32
N LYS A 105 -16.12 -0.60 11.11
CA LYS A 105 -16.92 -1.81 10.91
C LYS A 105 -16.56 -2.43 9.56
N GLU A 106 -16.88 -3.72 9.38
CA GLU A 106 -16.50 -4.42 8.14
C GLU A 106 -17.05 -3.77 6.87
N ASP A 107 -18.28 -3.28 6.90
CA ASP A 107 -18.88 -2.63 5.73
C ASP A 107 -18.15 -1.34 5.37
N GLU A 108 -17.74 -0.56 6.37
CA GLU A 108 -16.94 0.65 6.17
C GLU A 108 -15.52 0.28 5.70
N PHE A 109 -14.95 -0.76 6.27
CA PHE A 109 -13.63 -1.25 5.88
C PHE A 109 -13.63 -1.66 4.40
N VAL A 110 -14.69 -2.35 3.94
CA VAL A 110 -14.85 -2.75 2.53
C VAL A 110 -14.85 -1.51 1.63
N GLU A 111 -15.51 -0.44 2.03
CA GLU A 111 -15.54 0.79 1.24
C GLU A 111 -14.15 1.41 1.10
N VAL A 112 -13.33 1.35 2.16
CA VAL A 112 -11.94 1.80 2.08
C VAL A 112 -11.15 0.92 1.11
N ILE A 113 -11.35 -0.39 1.15
CA ILE A 113 -10.70 -1.31 0.21
C ILE A 113 -11.06 -0.95 -1.23
N LYS A 114 -12.34 -0.68 -1.49
CA LYS A 114 -12.80 -0.29 -2.84
C LYS A 114 -12.20 1.03 -3.29
N LEU A 115 -12.05 1.97 -2.38
CA LEU A 115 -11.41 3.25 -2.68
C LEU A 115 -9.95 3.05 -3.07
N ILE A 116 -9.22 2.23 -2.32
CA ILE A 116 -7.82 1.92 -2.61
C ILE A 116 -7.70 1.20 -3.95
N ASP A 117 -8.57 0.21 -4.20
CA ASP A 117 -8.61 -0.51 -5.47
C ASP A 117 -8.74 0.46 -6.65
N LYS A 118 -9.70 1.34 -6.58
CA LYS A 118 -9.95 2.33 -7.65
C LYS A 118 -8.75 3.24 -7.88
N LYS A 119 -8.14 3.73 -6.80
CA LYS A 119 -6.97 4.62 -6.91
C LYS A 119 -5.77 3.88 -7.48
N VAL A 120 -5.52 2.66 -7.02
CA VAL A 120 -4.39 1.85 -7.49
C VAL A 120 -4.57 1.50 -8.96
N LYS A 121 -5.76 1.05 -9.34
CA LYS A 121 -6.04 0.69 -10.73
C LYS A 121 -5.78 1.88 -11.67
N LYS A 122 -6.30 3.04 -11.33
CA LYS A 122 -6.10 4.25 -12.12
C LYS A 122 -4.62 4.63 -12.18
N PHE A 123 -3.92 4.54 -11.06
CA PHE A 123 -2.49 4.84 -10.99
C PHE A 123 -1.69 3.93 -11.90
N ILE A 124 -1.93 2.62 -11.84
CA ILE A 124 -1.21 1.64 -12.67
C ILE A 124 -1.51 1.84 -14.16
N GLU A 125 -2.77 2.11 -14.52
CA GLU A 125 -3.17 2.36 -15.91
C GLU A 125 -2.47 3.58 -16.50
N ASN A 126 -2.14 4.56 -15.66
CA ASN A 126 -1.52 5.81 -16.09
C ASN A 126 0.01 5.81 -15.96
N LEU A 127 0.60 4.68 -15.52
CA LEU A 127 2.05 4.58 -15.47
C LEU A 127 2.63 4.57 -16.89
N PRO A 128 3.68 5.38 -17.14
CA PRO A 128 4.34 5.31 -18.44
C PRO A 128 5.02 3.95 -18.60
N GLU A 129 4.92 3.41 -19.80
CA GLU A 129 5.65 2.19 -20.11
C GLU A 129 7.13 2.56 -20.26
N SER A 130 7.96 1.80 -19.57
CA SER A 130 9.41 2.05 -19.60
C SER A 130 10.10 1.00 -20.45
#